data_5d045e3e5a72268cbc6e328abbc6eb77
#
_entry.id   5d045e3e5a72268cbc6e328abbc6eb77
#
_cell.length_a   1.000
_cell.length_b   1.000
_cell.length_c   1.000
_cell.angle_alpha   90.00
_cell.angle_beta   90.00
_cell.angle_gamma   90.00
#
_symmetry.space_group_name_H-M   'P 1'
#
loop_
_entity.id
_entity.type
_entity.pdbx_description
1 polymer ?
#
loop_
_entity_poly.entity_id
_entity_poly.type
_entity_poly.pdbx_seq_one_letter_code
_entity_poly.pdbx_strand_id
1 'polypeptide(L)'
;YYYKADATNSKGTAYGEVMSFKTLSENALTVETKSATDITTKSATLNGTVLDRGSSNITEYGFYYGTNENTTNKKKLENSMDELKLNLTELAEGTTYYYKAYATNSKGTSYGEVLNFTTLPNIEFSNVSVSNITPTTASVVYSISLAGKTITETGVEYSTQSNFNNAVQSIGSIVHGTVSIELSSLSENTQYYIRPYTILNSSYKTVGNRVSFGTKAYLRIPPTKPIISNISGNSATATSTVTIDPYDEIIEAGMECSKDYYWENSSGYKLFTGTVQSDGTLKVDVTNLHQDFSYNAAFIRAYVITKNVGKLTSPHNYFEFK
;
A
#
# COMPACT_ATOMS: atom_id res chain seq x y z
N TYR A 1 -30.04 -3.06 65.24
CA TYR A 1 -29.82 -2.83 66.66
C TYR A 1 -30.97 -2.10 67.26
N TYR A 2 -31.33 -2.46 68.49
CA TYR A 2 -32.37 -1.83 69.30
C TYR A 2 -31.70 -1.21 70.54
N TYR A 3 -32.17 -0.05 70.95
CA TYR A 3 -31.74 0.59 72.17
C TYR A 3 -32.89 1.33 72.84
N LYS A 4 -32.81 1.50 74.12
CA LYS A 4 -33.70 2.32 74.93
C LYS A 4 -32.95 3.06 76.00
N ALA A 5 -33.35 4.25 76.33
CA ALA A 5 -32.81 4.96 77.49
C ALA A 5 -33.40 4.40 78.76
N ASP A 6 -32.65 4.40 79.85
CA ASP A 6 -33.18 4.12 81.14
C ASP A 6 -32.68 5.15 82.18
N ALA A 7 -33.47 5.33 83.26
CA ALA A 7 -33.17 6.19 84.35
C ALA A 7 -33.61 5.47 85.65
N THR A 8 -32.73 5.37 86.59
CA THR A 8 -33.00 4.67 87.90
C THR A 8 -32.84 5.64 89.11
N ASN A 9 -33.78 5.56 90.04
CA ASN A 9 -33.71 6.20 91.32
C ASN A 9 -34.05 5.23 92.43
N SER A 10 -34.12 5.69 93.69
CA SER A 10 -34.43 4.87 94.87
C SER A 10 -35.81 4.23 94.92
N LYS A 11 -36.70 4.61 94.00
CA LYS A 11 -38.08 4.11 93.85
C LYS A 11 -38.25 3.17 92.65
N GLY A 12 -37.24 3.03 91.75
CA GLY A 12 -37.26 2.12 90.63
C GLY A 12 -36.61 2.67 89.37
N THR A 13 -36.71 1.89 88.29
CA THR A 13 -36.17 2.22 86.99
C THR A 13 -37.30 2.52 86.01
N ALA A 14 -37.22 3.62 85.28
CA ALA A 14 -38.08 3.99 84.20
C ALA A 14 -37.32 3.77 82.85
N TYR A 15 -38.01 3.29 81.87
CA TYR A 15 -37.42 3.08 80.52
C TYR A 15 -38.10 4.00 79.53
N GLY A 16 -37.33 4.49 78.59
CA GLY A 16 -37.82 5.20 77.43
C GLY A 16 -38.36 4.21 76.34
N GLU A 17 -38.83 4.75 75.25
CA GLU A 17 -39.23 3.94 74.11
C GLU A 17 -38.05 3.19 73.50
N VAL A 18 -38.32 1.99 72.95
CA VAL A 18 -37.33 1.22 72.21
C VAL A 18 -37.18 1.83 70.84
N MET A 19 -36.00 2.31 70.58
CA MET A 19 -35.57 2.80 69.28
C MET A 19 -34.75 1.78 68.54
N SER A 20 -34.72 1.85 67.21
CA SER A 20 -33.89 0.95 66.42
C SER A 20 -33.10 1.73 65.37
N PHE A 21 -31.94 1.24 65.02
CA PHE A 21 -31.20 1.64 63.86
C PHE A 21 -30.65 0.41 63.14
N LYS A 22 -30.52 0.53 61.84
CA LYS A 22 -29.86 -0.44 60.97
C LYS A 22 -28.53 0.12 60.51
N THR A 23 -27.45 -0.61 60.70
CA THR A 23 -26.20 -0.26 60.08
C THR A 23 -26.29 -0.39 58.58
N LEU A 24 -25.65 0.52 57.86
CA LEU A 24 -25.49 0.40 56.43
C LEU A 24 -24.71 -0.88 56.10
N SER A 25 -25.12 -1.60 55.09
CA SER A 25 -24.31 -2.71 54.55
C SER A 25 -23.01 -2.10 53.94
N GLU A 26 -21.89 -2.72 54.23
CA GLU A 26 -20.64 -2.34 53.58
C GLU A 26 -20.72 -2.79 52.11
N ASN A 27 -20.53 -1.87 51.18
CA ASN A 27 -20.35 -2.20 49.77
C ASN A 27 -18.97 -2.83 49.56
N ALA A 28 -18.90 -3.88 48.77
CA ALA A 28 -17.63 -4.52 48.40
C ALA A 28 -16.91 -3.69 47.34
N LEU A 29 -15.58 -3.60 47.47
CA LEU A 29 -14.73 -3.07 46.41
C LEU A 29 -14.82 -3.98 45.19
N THR A 30 -15.19 -3.45 44.03
CA THR A 30 -15.30 -4.20 42.78
C THR A 30 -14.52 -3.55 41.66
N VAL A 31 -13.83 -4.38 40.88
CA VAL A 31 -12.94 -3.99 39.77
C VAL A 31 -13.28 -4.82 38.54
N GLU A 32 -13.27 -4.17 37.40
CA GLU A 32 -13.44 -4.81 36.09
C GLU A 32 -12.14 -4.73 35.31
N THR A 33 -11.68 -5.85 34.75
CA THR A 33 -10.67 -5.88 33.71
C THR A 33 -11.35 -5.76 32.37
N LYS A 34 -10.88 -4.82 31.50
CA LYS A 34 -11.43 -4.61 30.15
C LYS A 34 -10.42 -5.07 29.09
N SER A 35 -10.89 -5.33 27.88
CA SER A 35 -10.05 -5.75 26.75
C SER A 35 -8.90 -4.79 26.51
N ALA A 36 -7.72 -5.35 26.24
CA ALA A 36 -6.55 -4.58 25.83
C ALA A 36 -6.76 -3.95 24.45
N THR A 37 -6.18 -2.76 24.25
CA THR A 37 -6.22 -2.00 22.99
C THR A 37 -4.80 -1.66 22.52
N ASP A 38 -4.67 -1.04 21.34
CA ASP A 38 -3.40 -0.55 20.78
C ASP A 38 -2.29 -1.63 20.78
N ILE A 39 -2.69 -2.87 20.48
CA ILE A 39 -1.77 -4.01 20.47
C ILE A 39 -0.87 -3.90 19.25
N THR A 40 0.44 -3.85 19.48
CA THR A 40 1.49 -3.84 18.45
C THR A 40 2.41 -5.06 18.58
N THR A 41 3.53 -5.06 17.90
CA THR A 41 4.56 -6.10 18.09
C THR A 41 5.23 -6.04 19.47
N LYS A 42 5.30 -4.87 20.10
CA LYS A 42 6.06 -4.63 21.35
C LYS A 42 5.31 -3.84 22.41
N SER A 43 4.04 -3.52 22.18
CA SER A 43 3.25 -2.73 23.13
C SER A 43 1.79 -3.15 23.15
N ALA A 44 1.08 -2.79 24.23
CA ALA A 44 -0.36 -2.89 24.37
C ALA A 44 -0.84 -1.94 25.47
N THR A 45 -2.08 -1.46 25.38
CA THR A 45 -2.74 -0.69 26.44
C THR A 45 -3.69 -1.60 27.21
N LEU A 46 -3.44 -1.83 28.50
CA LEU A 46 -4.36 -2.52 29.39
C LEU A 46 -5.41 -1.55 29.87
N ASN A 47 -6.66 -2.00 29.92
CA ASN A 47 -7.81 -1.20 30.33
C ASN A 47 -8.57 -1.87 31.49
N GLY A 48 -9.14 -1.06 32.37
CA GLY A 48 -9.96 -1.51 33.49
C GLY A 48 -10.73 -0.36 34.13
N THR A 49 -11.54 -0.66 35.09
CA THR A 49 -12.30 0.35 35.86
C THR A 49 -12.57 -0.16 37.26
N VAL A 50 -12.66 0.74 38.21
CA VAL A 50 -13.21 0.46 39.54
C VAL A 50 -14.72 0.70 39.50
N LEU A 51 -15.50 -0.35 39.59
CA LEU A 51 -16.97 -0.28 39.52
C LEU A 51 -17.60 0.24 40.82
N ASP A 52 -17.07 -0.22 41.96
CA ASP A 52 -17.48 0.25 43.28
C ASP A 52 -16.24 0.38 44.17
N ARG A 53 -16.09 1.52 44.83
CA ARG A 53 -14.93 1.79 45.73
C ARG A 53 -15.06 1.10 47.06
N GLY A 54 -16.23 0.52 47.34
CA GLY A 54 -16.55 -0.02 48.67
C GLY A 54 -16.74 1.07 49.72
N SER A 55 -16.81 0.65 50.97
CA SER A 55 -17.03 1.56 52.11
C SER A 55 -15.73 2.21 52.63
N SER A 56 -14.63 2.14 51.90
CA SER A 56 -13.31 2.65 52.30
C SER A 56 -12.55 3.25 51.14
N ASN A 57 -11.67 4.21 51.43
CA ASN A 57 -10.82 4.83 50.41
C ASN A 57 -9.86 3.83 49.79
N ILE A 58 -9.72 3.92 48.47
CA ILE A 58 -8.74 3.14 47.72
C ILE A 58 -7.34 3.69 48.03
N THR A 59 -6.42 2.79 48.37
CA THR A 59 -5.02 3.11 48.70
C THR A 59 -4.07 2.75 47.57
N GLU A 60 -4.44 1.79 46.71
CA GLU A 60 -3.62 1.34 45.58
C GLU A 60 -4.50 0.71 44.48
N TYR A 61 -4.10 0.87 43.23
CA TYR A 61 -4.76 0.27 42.09
C TYR A 61 -3.78 0.13 40.90
N GLY A 62 -4.12 -0.74 39.92
CA GLY A 62 -3.28 -0.98 38.78
C GLY A 62 -3.57 -2.31 38.09
N PHE A 63 -2.51 -2.92 37.57
CA PHE A 63 -2.61 -4.20 36.86
C PHE A 63 -1.56 -5.19 37.34
N TYR A 64 -1.94 -6.47 37.29
CA TYR A 64 -1.02 -7.59 37.24
C TYR A 64 -0.97 -8.12 35.83
N TYR A 65 0.21 -8.48 35.32
CA TYR A 65 0.37 -9.06 33.99
C TYR A 65 1.55 -10.04 33.93
N GLY A 66 1.59 -10.87 32.89
CA GLY A 66 2.65 -11.86 32.68
C GLY A 66 2.36 -12.75 31.48
N THR A 67 3.29 -13.66 31.20
CA THR A 67 3.15 -14.63 30.08
C THR A 67 2.38 -15.90 30.45
N ASN A 68 1.85 -15.97 31.66
CA ASN A 68 0.97 -17.03 32.14
C ASN A 68 -0.16 -16.44 32.98
N GLU A 69 -1.19 -17.24 33.27
CA GLU A 69 -2.38 -16.80 34.01
C GLU A 69 -2.12 -16.36 35.47
N ASN A 70 -1.00 -16.76 36.05
CA ASN A 70 -0.63 -16.35 37.41
C ASN A 70 -0.26 -14.87 37.55
N THR A 71 -0.01 -14.18 36.41
CA THR A 71 0.19 -12.72 36.35
C THR A 71 1.06 -12.15 37.48
N THR A 72 2.38 -12.38 37.43
CA THR A 72 3.27 -12.06 38.53
C THR A 72 3.81 -10.61 38.54
N ASN A 73 3.83 -9.94 37.38
CA ASN A 73 4.34 -8.57 37.30
C ASN A 73 3.26 -7.57 37.73
N LYS A 74 3.49 -6.86 38.82
CA LYS A 74 2.59 -5.85 39.37
C LYS A 74 3.00 -4.46 38.90
N LYS A 75 2.06 -3.69 38.35
CA LYS A 75 2.23 -2.27 38.04
C LYS A 75 1.15 -1.45 38.71
N LYS A 76 1.57 -0.59 39.62
CA LYS A 76 0.72 0.41 40.26
C LYS A 76 0.50 1.59 39.33
N LEU A 77 -0.71 2.14 39.36
CA LEU A 77 -1.09 3.36 38.64
C LEU A 77 -1.18 4.53 39.63
N GLU A 78 -0.90 5.73 39.15
CA GLU A 78 -1.02 6.99 39.91
C GLU A 78 -2.03 7.95 39.24
N ASN A 79 -2.72 7.50 38.19
CA ASN A 79 -3.65 8.30 37.39
C ASN A 79 -5.07 8.25 37.98
N SER A 80 -6.09 8.67 37.18
CA SER A 80 -7.49 8.59 37.57
C SER A 80 -7.94 7.15 37.86
N MET A 81 -8.70 6.96 38.91
CA MET A 81 -9.28 5.67 39.32
C MET A 81 -10.49 5.26 38.50
N ASP A 82 -11.16 6.22 37.84
CA ASP A 82 -12.39 5.94 37.09
C ASP A 82 -12.12 5.23 35.78
N GLU A 83 -10.90 5.40 35.23
CA GLU A 83 -10.46 4.73 34.03
C GLU A 83 -9.00 4.26 34.22
N LEU A 84 -8.82 2.97 34.48
CA LEU A 84 -7.48 2.39 34.63
C LEU A 84 -6.90 2.16 33.25
N LYS A 85 -5.77 2.82 32.94
CA LYS A 85 -5.01 2.62 31.71
C LYS A 85 -3.53 2.44 32.00
N LEU A 86 -2.96 1.37 31.45
CA LEU A 86 -1.53 1.08 31.54
C LEU A 86 -1.00 0.76 30.15
N ASN A 87 -0.10 1.59 29.65
CA ASN A 87 0.61 1.30 28.43
C ASN A 87 1.84 0.44 28.74
N LEU A 88 1.88 -0.78 28.22
CA LEU A 88 3.00 -1.70 28.26
C LEU A 88 3.86 -1.51 27.02
N THR A 89 5.18 -1.46 27.19
CA THR A 89 6.20 -1.36 26.14
C THR A 89 7.22 -2.48 26.32
N GLU A 90 8.07 -2.69 25.30
CA GLU A 90 9.16 -3.68 25.31
C GLU A 90 8.66 -5.12 25.51
N LEU A 91 7.45 -5.40 25.08
CA LEU A 91 6.90 -6.76 25.09
C LEU A 91 7.60 -7.64 24.05
N ALA A 92 7.63 -8.95 24.29
CA ALA A 92 8.07 -9.92 23.30
C ALA A 92 7.05 -10.03 22.16
N GLU A 93 7.53 -10.17 20.95
CA GLU A 93 6.71 -10.26 19.72
C GLU A 93 5.97 -11.61 19.67
N GLY A 94 4.77 -11.63 19.09
CA GLY A 94 3.99 -12.85 18.88
C GLY A 94 3.65 -13.61 20.17
N THR A 95 3.69 -12.93 21.31
CA THR A 95 3.61 -13.54 22.65
C THR A 95 2.27 -13.24 23.29
N THR A 96 1.64 -14.25 23.89
CA THR A 96 0.40 -14.09 24.67
C THR A 96 0.73 -13.62 26.09
N TYR A 97 0.09 -12.53 26.49
CA TYR A 97 0.14 -11.97 27.83
C TYR A 97 -1.22 -12.06 28.49
N TYR A 98 -1.22 -12.45 29.76
CA TYR A 98 -2.38 -12.46 30.64
C TYR A 98 -2.32 -11.26 31.58
N TYR A 99 -3.47 -10.70 31.94
CA TYR A 99 -3.52 -9.54 32.82
C TYR A 99 -4.84 -9.46 33.56
N LYS A 100 -4.83 -8.78 34.70
CA LYS A 100 -6.02 -8.42 35.47
C LYS A 100 -5.84 -7.08 36.17
N ALA A 101 -6.90 -6.29 36.23
CA ALA A 101 -6.95 -5.08 37.03
C ALA A 101 -7.09 -5.43 38.52
N TYR A 102 -6.58 -4.57 39.40
CA TYR A 102 -6.77 -4.68 40.82
C TYR A 102 -6.96 -3.30 41.48
N ALA A 103 -7.65 -3.27 42.59
CA ALA A 103 -7.68 -2.14 43.51
C ALA A 103 -7.68 -2.65 44.98
N THR A 104 -7.11 -1.85 45.86
CA THR A 104 -6.94 -2.17 47.31
C THR A 104 -7.50 -1.02 48.12
N ASN A 105 -8.24 -1.36 49.16
CA ASN A 105 -8.64 -0.44 50.23
C ASN A 105 -8.31 -1.06 51.60
N SER A 106 -8.69 -0.41 52.70
CA SER A 106 -8.41 -0.91 54.07
C SER A 106 -9.07 -2.25 54.40
N LYS A 107 -10.02 -2.72 53.57
CA LYS A 107 -10.74 -4.01 53.77
C LYS A 107 -10.12 -5.16 52.97
N GLY A 108 -9.28 -4.85 52.00
CA GLY A 108 -8.61 -5.85 51.16
C GLY A 108 -8.40 -5.44 49.72
N THR A 109 -7.99 -6.41 48.90
CA THR A 109 -7.76 -6.23 47.44
C THR A 109 -8.83 -6.98 46.67
N SER A 110 -9.41 -6.28 45.69
CA SER A 110 -10.30 -6.85 44.68
C SER A 110 -9.60 -6.93 43.32
N TYR A 111 -9.94 -7.93 42.54
CA TYR A 111 -9.38 -8.20 41.22
C TYR A 111 -10.52 -8.32 40.20
N GLY A 112 -10.27 -7.82 39.00
CA GLY A 112 -11.09 -8.16 37.84
C GLY A 112 -10.72 -9.54 37.30
N GLU A 113 -11.46 -10.00 36.30
CA GLU A 113 -11.18 -11.26 35.61
C GLU A 113 -9.81 -11.24 34.93
N VAL A 114 -9.20 -12.42 34.76
CA VAL A 114 -7.96 -12.57 34.00
C VAL A 114 -8.34 -12.59 32.51
N LEU A 115 -7.86 -11.60 31.78
CA LEU A 115 -7.97 -11.54 30.33
C LEU A 115 -6.59 -11.77 29.72
N ASN A 116 -6.56 -11.96 28.40
CA ASN A 116 -5.31 -12.07 27.66
C ASN A 116 -5.36 -11.27 26.35
N PHE A 117 -4.19 -10.97 25.81
CA PHE A 117 -3.95 -10.49 24.46
C PHE A 117 -2.67 -11.12 23.92
N THR A 118 -2.53 -11.15 22.60
CA THR A 118 -1.28 -11.60 21.96
C THR A 118 -0.68 -10.42 21.18
N THR A 119 0.59 -10.10 21.46
CA THR A 119 1.34 -9.12 20.64
C THR A 119 1.43 -9.59 19.21
N LEU A 120 1.51 -8.65 18.28
CA LEU A 120 1.65 -8.98 16.86
C LEU A 120 3.02 -9.59 16.58
N PRO A 121 3.14 -10.51 15.62
CA PRO A 121 4.44 -11.05 15.23
C PRO A 121 5.21 -10.00 14.41
N ASN A 122 6.53 -10.08 14.47
CA ASN A 122 7.36 -9.36 13.52
C ASN A 122 7.27 -10.05 12.16
N ILE A 123 6.90 -9.29 11.13
CA ILE A 123 6.89 -9.77 9.74
C ILE A 123 8.11 -9.19 9.04
N GLU A 124 8.97 -10.07 8.55
CA GLU A 124 10.15 -9.68 7.80
C GLU A 124 9.90 -9.82 6.31
N PHE A 125 10.22 -8.76 5.59
CA PHE A 125 10.25 -8.73 4.14
C PHE A 125 11.70 -8.80 3.68
N SER A 126 12.01 -9.74 2.80
CA SER A 126 13.36 -9.94 2.28
C SER A 126 13.34 -10.15 0.76
N ASN A 127 14.51 -10.03 0.12
CA ASN A 127 14.70 -10.27 -1.31
C ASN A 127 13.76 -9.47 -2.21
N VAL A 128 13.45 -8.22 -1.82
CA VAL A 128 12.60 -7.34 -2.64
C VAL A 128 13.34 -7.00 -3.92
N SER A 129 12.81 -7.44 -5.05
CA SER A 129 13.39 -7.23 -6.37
C SER A 129 12.36 -6.76 -7.38
N VAL A 130 12.79 -5.96 -8.34
CA VAL A 130 12.00 -5.50 -9.48
C VAL A 130 12.71 -5.94 -10.76
N SER A 131 11.97 -6.58 -11.64
CA SER A 131 12.45 -7.12 -12.92
C SER A 131 11.44 -6.90 -14.04
N ASN A 132 11.77 -7.37 -15.25
CA ASN A 132 10.89 -7.25 -16.42
C ASN A 132 10.33 -5.84 -16.65
N ILE A 133 11.18 -4.82 -16.38
CA ILE A 133 10.76 -3.42 -16.46
C ILE A 133 10.59 -3.03 -17.92
N THR A 134 9.39 -2.57 -18.26
CA THR A 134 9.01 -1.99 -19.55
C THR A 134 8.63 -0.52 -19.39
N PRO A 135 8.16 0.17 -20.42
CA PRO A 135 7.60 1.52 -20.26
C PRO A 135 6.38 1.59 -19.34
N THR A 136 5.57 0.54 -19.26
CA THR A 136 4.28 0.57 -18.55
C THR A 136 4.05 -0.56 -17.57
N THR A 137 5.03 -1.49 -17.42
CA THR A 137 4.90 -2.65 -16.52
C THR A 137 6.20 -2.91 -15.76
N ALA A 138 6.09 -3.63 -14.64
CA ALA A 138 7.21 -4.18 -13.90
C ALA A 138 6.77 -5.38 -13.07
N SER A 139 7.63 -6.39 -12.93
CA SER A 139 7.42 -7.53 -12.05
C SER A 139 8.10 -7.29 -10.72
N VAL A 140 7.38 -7.46 -9.61
CA VAL A 140 7.91 -7.35 -8.25
C VAL A 140 7.85 -8.70 -7.57
N VAL A 141 8.96 -9.11 -6.97
CA VAL A 141 9.04 -10.35 -6.19
C VAL A 141 9.69 -10.04 -4.84
N TYR A 142 9.17 -10.63 -3.78
CA TYR A 142 9.78 -10.59 -2.45
C TYR A 142 9.43 -11.83 -1.63
N SER A 143 10.22 -12.08 -0.60
CA SER A 143 9.95 -13.13 0.39
C SER A 143 9.37 -12.53 1.65
N ILE A 144 8.45 -13.25 2.29
CA ILE A 144 7.81 -12.86 3.55
C ILE A 144 7.90 -14.00 4.56
N SER A 145 8.32 -13.68 5.78
CA SER A 145 8.27 -14.63 6.89
C SER A 145 6.89 -14.58 7.53
N LEU A 146 6.18 -15.71 7.51
CA LEU A 146 4.81 -15.79 8.05
C LEU A 146 4.76 -15.93 9.57
N ALA A 147 5.87 -16.32 10.20
CA ALA A 147 5.97 -16.54 11.66
C ALA A 147 4.78 -17.35 12.25
N GLY A 148 4.20 -18.28 11.47
CA GLY A 148 3.06 -19.11 11.87
C GLY A 148 1.71 -18.37 11.97
N LYS A 149 1.58 -17.16 11.42
CA LYS A 149 0.37 -16.33 11.49
C LYS A 149 -0.39 -16.29 10.16
N THR A 150 -1.68 -16.03 10.27
CA THR A 150 -2.55 -15.85 9.11
C THR A 150 -2.47 -14.42 8.62
N ILE A 151 -2.00 -14.26 7.38
CA ILE A 151 -2.02 -13.00 6.66
C ILE A 151 -3.38 -12.88 5.96
N THR A 152 -4.05 -11.75 6.14
CA THR A 152 -5.31 -11.46 5.46
C THR A 152 -5.07 -10.94 4.05
N GLU A 153 -4.03 -10.10 3.88
CA GLU A 153 -3.67 -9.50 2.60
C GLU A 153 -2.17 -9.21 2.56
N THR A 154 -1.56 -9.31 1.39
CA THR A 154 -0.20 -8.86 1.13
C THR A 154 -0.10 -8.27 -0.28
N GLY A 155 0.86 -7.38 -0.47
CA GLY A 155 1.05 -6.71 -1.74
C GLY A 155 2.19 -5.71 -1.70
N VAL A 156 2.18 -4.80 -2.67
CA VAL A 156 3.08 -3.64 -2.67
C VAL A 156 2.30 -2.34 -2.72
N GLU A 157 2.81 -1.34 -2.04
CA GLU A 157 2.48 0.06 -2.29
C GLU A 157 3.52 0.63 -3.24
N TYR A 158 3.06 1.37 -4.25
CA TYR A 158 3.95 2.08 -5.16
C TYR A 158 3.48 3.50 -5.43
N SER A 159 4.43 4.39 -5.64
CA SER A 159 4.21 5.82 -5.87
C SER A 159 5.37 6.43 -6.63
N THR A 160 5.12 7.53 -7.33
CA THR A 160 6.18 8.39 -7.87
C THR A 160 6.82 9.28 -6.80
N GLN A 161 6.24 9.32 -5.59
CA GLN A 161 6.74 10.10 -4.47
C GLN A 161 7.39 9.20 -3.42
N SER A 162 8.60 9.56 -2.98
CA SER A 162 9.39 8.76 -2.03
C SER A 162 8.77 8.64 -0.63
N ASN A 163 7.83 9.51 -0.27
CA ASN A 163 7.06 9.49 0.98
C ASN A 163 5.75 8.68 0.89
N PHE A 164 5.47 8.07 -0.27
CA PHE A 164 4.26 7.29 -0.55
C PHE A 164 2.94 8.07 -0.43
N ASN A 165 2.96 9.40 -0.56
CA ASN A 165 1.73 10.16 -0.75
C ASN A 165 1.03 9.69 -2.04
N ASN A 166 -0.29 9.47 -1.96
CA ASN A 166 -1.10 8.94 -3.05
C ASN A 166 -0.59 7.59 -3.60
N ALA A 167 -0.05 6.74 -2.74
CA ALA A 167 0.41 5.42 -3.16
C ALA A 167 -0.76 4.56 -3.65
N VAL A 168 -0.51 3.84 -4.73
CA VAL A 168 -1.40 2.80 -5.25
C VAL A 168 -0.99 1.47 -4.61
N GLN A 169 -1.97 0.62 -4.31
CA GLN A 169 -1.74 -0.72 -3.80
C GLN A 169 -1.98 -1.75 -4.91
N SER A 170 -1.09 -2.73 -4.99
CA SER A 170 -1.27 -3.91 -5.83
C SER A 170 -1.16 -5.15 -4.96
N ILE A 171 -2.23 -5.97 -4.97
CA ILE A 171 -2.32 -7.18 -4.15
C ILE A 171 -1.57 -8.32 -4.84
N GLY A 172 -0.84 -9.09 -4.06
CA GLY A 172 -0.08 -10.27 -4.51
C GLY A 172 -0.60 -11.57 -3.92
N SER A 173 -0.22 -12.66 -4.54
CA SER A 173 -0.48 -14.01 -4.03
C SER A 173 0.78 -14.57 -3.37
N ILE A 174 0.60 -15.23 -2.22
CA ILE A 174 1.69 -15.90 -1.49
C ILE A 174 1.78 -17.36 -1.92
N VAL A 175 2.94 -17.76 -2.40
CA VAL A 175 3.26 -19.15 -2.69
C VAL A 175 4.56 -19.51 -1.98
N HIS A 176 4.49 -20.44 -1.01
CA HIS A 176 5.64 -20.88 -0.20
C HIS A 176 6.48 -19.71 0.38
N GLY A 177 5.81 -18.67 0.89
CA GLY A 177 6.50 -17.51 1.47
C GLY A 177 7.05 -16.51 0.45
N THR A 178 6.84 -16.72 -0.84
CA THR A 178 7.19 -15.78 -1.91
C THR A 178 5.94 -15.09 -2.44
N VAL A 179 6.04 -13.79 -2.66
CA VAL A 179 4.98 -12.97 -3.25
C VAL A 179 5.46 -12.46 -4.60
N SER A 180 4.62 -12.63 -5.62
CA SER A 180 4.87 -12.14 -6.98
C SER A 180 3.73 -11.23 -7.41
N ILE A 181 4.07 -10.09 -8.01
CA ILE A 181 3.12 -9.05 -8.41
C ILE A 181 3.53 -8.48 -9.75
N GLU A 182 2.59 -8.37 -10.67
CA GLU A 182 2.77 -7.63 -11.92
C GLU A 182 2.13 -6.24 -11.78
N LEU A 183 2.96 -5.21 -11.90
CA LEU A 183 2.51 -3.83 -11.99
C LEU A 183 2.21 -3.49 -13.44
N SER A 184 1.09 -2.84 -13.69
CA SER A 184 0.65 -2.39 -15.01
C SER A 184 0.19 -0.94 -14.98
N SER A 185 -0.01 -0.36 -16.16
CA SER A 185 -0.46 1.04 -16.32
C SER A 185 0.48 2.06 -15.66
N LEU A 186 1.77 1.74 -15.62
CA LEU A 186 2.80 2.67 -15.19
C LEU A 186 3.03 3.72 -16.28
N SER A 187 3.53 4.90 -15.88
CA SER A 187 3.99 5.93 -16.82
C SER A 187 5.40 5.60 -17.31
N GLU A 188 5.65 5.80 -18.60
CA GLU A 188 6.99 5.64 -19.16
C GLU A 188 7.99 6.66 -18.59
N ASN A 189 9.28 6.33 -18.66
CA ASN A 189 10.40 7.19 -18.24
C ASN A 189 10.17 7.84 -16.85
N THR A 190 9.60 7.07 -15.92
CA THR A 190 9.15 7.56 -14.63
C THR A 190 9.80 6.76 -13.50
N GLN A 191 10.32 7.49 -12.50
CA GLN A 191 10.85 6.88 -11.27
C GLN A 191 9.72 6.51 -10.33
N TYR A 192 9.70 5.24 -9.91
CA TYR A 192 8.77 4.70 -8.92
C TYR A 192 9.51 4.25 -7.66
N TYR A 193 8.82 4.40 -6.53
CA TYR A 193 9.19 3.84 -5.23
C TYR A 193 8.17 2.78 -4.86
N ILE A 194 8.64 1.63 -4.39
CA ILE A 194 7.80 0.53 -3.92
C ILE A 194 8.20 0.13 -2.51
N ARG A 195 7.25 -0.39 -1.76
CA ARG A 195 7.49 -1.12 -0.52
C ARG A 195 6.48 -2.26 -0.38
N PRO A 196 6.90 -3.45 0.05
CA PRO A 196 5.97 -4.51 0.36
C PRO A 196 5.14 -4.15 1.59
N TYR A 197 3.92 -4.68 1.64
CA TYR A 197 3.07 -4.57 2.82
C TYR A 197 2.34 -5.89 3.09
N THR A 198 1.88 -6.05 4.32
CA THR A 198 0.93 -7.09 4.69
C THR A 198 -0.06 -6.59 5.72
N ILE A 199 -1.26 -7.18 5.73
CA ILE A 199 -2.32 -6.93 6.71
C ILE A 199 -2.54 -8.22 7.49
N LEU A 200 -2.46 -8.10 8.82
CA LEU A 200 -2.74 -9.18 9.77
C LEU A 200 -4.08 -8.91 10.46
N ASN A 201 -4.86 -9.97 10.67
CA ASN A 201 -6.12 -9.91 11.40
C ASN A 201 -7.06 -8.80 10.90
N SER A 202 -7.04 -8.51 9.58
CA SER A 202 -7.88 -7.52 8.88
C SER A 202 -7.70 -6.06 9.32
N SER A 203 -6.76 -5.74 10.19
CA SER A 203 -6.60 -4.37 10.72
C SER A 203 -5.18 -3.86 10.88
N TYR A 204 -4.23 -4.74 11.16
CA TYR A 204 -2.86 -4.33 11.39
C TYR A 204 -2.02 -4.42 10.12
N LYS A 205 -1.64 -3.25 9.59
CA LYS A 205 -0.77 -3.15 8.42
C LYS A 205 0.68 -2.95 8.83
N THR A 206 1.58 -3.79 8.32
CA THR A 206 3.02 -3.60 8.39
C THR A 206 3.60 -3.42 6.99
N VAL A 207 4.68 -2.67 6.87
CA VAL A 207 5.35 -2.37 5.60
C VAL A 207 6.84 -2.67 5.70
N GLY A 208 7.43 -3.11 4.58
CA GLY A 208 8.87 -3.35 4.48
C GLY A 208 9.65 -2.13 3.99
N ASN A 209 10.93 -2.37 3.75
CA ASN A 209 11.85 -1.34 3.26
C ASN A 209 11.48 -0.89 1.83
N ARG A 210 11.72 0.38 1.57
CA ARG A 210 11.52 0.98 0.25
C ARG A 210 12.61 0.55 -0.74
N VAL A 211 12.19 0.19 -1.96
CA VAL A 211 13.04 0.01 -3.14
C VAL A 211 12.56 0.97 -4.22
N SER A 212 13.40 1.31 -5.18
CA SER A 212 13.02 2.16 -6.31
C SER A 212 13.46 1.58 -7.64
N PHE A 213 12.70 1.91 -8.70
CA PHE A 213 13.02 1.55 -10.08
C PHE A 213 12.51 2.62 -11.04
N GLY A 214 13.10 2.70 -12.23
CA GLY A 214 12.65 3.58 -13.31
C GLY A 214 12.04 2.75 -14.44
N THR A 215 10.87 3.13 -14.93
CA THR A 215 10.30 2.57 -16.15
C THR A 215 11.11 3.01 -17.37
N LYS A 216 11.10 2.20 -18.43
CA LYS A 216 11.76 2.53 -19.69
C LYS A 216 10.94 3.58 -20.44
N ALA A 217 11.60 4.30 -21.36
CA ALA A 217 10.93 5.15 -22.33
C ALA A 217 10.65 4.35 -23.59
N TYR A 218 9.59 4.71 -24.31
CA TYR A 218 9.41 4.25 -25.69
C TYR A 218 10.44 4.92 -26.59
N LEU A 219 10.93 4.20 -27.59
CA LEU A 219 11.83 4.77 -28.58
C LEU A 219 11.04 5.71 -29.51
N ARG A 220 11.55 6.93 -29.66
CA ARG A 220 10.98 7.96 -30.55
C ARG A 220 11.96 8.30 -31.65
N ILE A 221 12.48 7.26 -32.32
CA ILE A 221 13.47 7.41 -33.38
C ILE A 221 12.73 7.44 -34.73
N PRO A 222 12.75 8.59 -35.43
CA PRO A 222 12.15 8.69 -36.76
C PRO A 222 12.81 7.70 -37.73
N PRO A 223 12.07 7.24 -38.78
CA PRO A 223 12.68 6.50 -39.88
C PRO A 223 13.86 7.27 -40.50
N THR A 224 14.77 6.57 -41.11
CA THR A 224 15.87 7.22 -41.85
C THR A 224 15.35 7.92 -43.11
N LYS A 225 16.10 8.90 -43.58
CA LYS A 225 15.81 9.56 -44.89
C LYS A 225 15.71 8.47 -45.99
N PRO A 226 14.66 8.46 -46.78
CA PRO A 226 14.50 7.44 -47.83
C PRO A 226 15.60 7.49 -48.88
N ILE A 227 16.04 6.32 -49.32
CA ILE A 227 16.89 6.14 -50.50
C ILE A 227 15.96 5.77 -51.66
N ILE A 228 16.09 6.50 -52.79
CA ILE A 228 15.28 6.31 -53.97
C ILE A 228 16.07 5.54 -55.01
N SER A 229 15.45 4.51 -55.55
CA SER A 229 16.04 3.64 -56.59
C SER A 229 14.99 3.22 -57.61
N ASN A 230 15.45 2.55 -58.69
CA ASN A 230 14.57 2.00 -59.71
C ASN A 230 13.56 3.03 -60.31
N ILE A 231 14.02 4.26 -60.52
CA ILE A 231 13.19 5.33 -61.11
C ILE A 231 12.89 4.96 -62.56
N SER A 232 11.60 4.80 -62.88
CA SER A 232 11.15 4.46 -64.24
C SER A 232 9.79 5.12 -64.51
N GLY A 233 9.78 6.05 -65.47
CA GLY A 233 8.59 6.83 -65.78
C GLY A 233 8.07 7.55 -64.53
N ASN A 234 6.86 7.22 -64.08
CA ASN A 234 6.17 7.81 -62.93
C ASN A 234 6.21 6.95 -61.67
N SER A 235 7.19 6.05 -61.59
CA SER A 235 7.35 5.15 -60.45
C SER A 235 8.78 5.09 -59.93
N ALA A 236 8.95 4.75 -58.69
CA ALA A 236 10.25 4.54 -58.03
C ALA A 236 10.11 3.58 -56.85
N THR A 237 11.23 3.00 -56.43
CA THR A 237 11.30 2.26 -55.18
C THR A 237 11.94 3.15 -54.11
N ALA A 238 11.30 3.34 -52.97
CA ALA A 238 11.81 4.04 -51.81
C ALA A 238 12.13 3.05 -50.70
N THR A 239 13.31 3.18 -50.11
CA THR A 239 13.76 2.34 -48.99
C THR A 239 14.18 3.21 -47.82
N SER A 240 13.74 2.88 -46.59
CA SER A 240 14.09 3.54 -45.38
C SER A 240 14.35 2.49 -44.28
N THR A 241 15.08 2.86 -43.25
CA THR A 241 15.22 2.02 -42.06
C THR A 241 14.37 2.57 -40.92
N VAL A 242 13.58 1.69 -40.31
CA VAL A 242 12.75 1.96 -39.13
C VAL A 242 13.38 1.26 -37.94
N THR A 243 13.63 1.99 -36.86
CA THR A 243 14.06 1.39 -35.61
C THR A 243 12.84 0.77 -34.92
N ILE A 244 12.90 -0.56 -34.69
CA ILE A 244 11.82 -1.31 -34.05
C ILE A 244 11.96 -1.17 -32.53
N ASP A 245 10.96 -0.58 -31.88
CA ASP A 245 10.88 -0.55 -30.43
C ASP A 245 10.42 -1.92 -29.91
N PRO A 246 11.15 -2.57 -29.01
CA PRO A 246 10.76 -3.87 -28.46
C PRO A 246 9.50 -3.80 -27.57
N TYR A 247 9.04 -2.61 -27.18
CA TYR A 247 7.90 -2.39 -26.29
C TYR A 247 6.71 -1.72 -26.99
N ASP A 248 6.81 -1.42 -28.28
CA ASP A 248 5.76 -0.75 -29.04
C ASP A 248 5.38 -1.55 -30.29
N GLU A 249 4.15 -1.40 -30.73
CA GLU A 249 3.59 -2.08 -31.88
C GLU A 249 3.51 -1.12 -33.07
N ILE A 250 4.08 -1.51 -34.20
CA ILE A 250 3.93 -0.78 -35.43
C ILE A 250 2.53 -1.05 -35.99
N ILE A 251 1.70 -0.01 -36.05
CA ILE A 251 0.34 -0.09 -36.64
C ILE A 251 0.38 0.08 -38.14
N GLU A 252 1.17 1.03 -38.62
CA GLU A 252 1.29 1.36 -40.03
C GLU A 252 2.67 1.94 -40.34
N ALA A 253 3.18 1.64 -41.51
CA ALA A 253 4.40 2.26 -42.04
C ALA A 253 4.26 2.49 -43.57
N GLY A 254 5.01 3.45 -44.09
CA GLY A 254 4.98 3.73 -45.49
C GLY A 254 5.79 4.95 -45.92
N MET A 255 5.44 5.43 -47.09
CA MET A 255 6.02 6.64 -47.71
C MET A 255 4.94 7.67 -47.95
N GLU A 256 5.23 8.91 -47.63
CA GLU A 256 4.42 10.07 -48.02
C GLU A 256 5.12 10.78 -49.19
N CYS A 257 4.41 11.08 -50.24
CA CYS A 257 4.89 11.83 -51.39
C CYS A 257 4.14 13.14 -51.49
N SER A 258 4.85 14.25 -51.63
CA SER A 258 4.28 15.58 -51.83
C SER A 258 4.95 16.30 -52.99
N LYS A 259 4.19 17.16 -53.69
CA LYS A 259 4.73 18.09 -54.67
C LYS A 259 5.45 19.28 -54.05
N ASP A 260 5.13 19.61 -52.78
CA ASP A 260 5.62 20.78 -52.08
C ASP A 260 6.65 20.40 -51.03
N TYR A 261 7.70 21.23 -50.89
CA TYR A 261 8.70 21.11 -49.85
C TYR A 261 8.10 21.25 -48.43
N TYR A 262 7.10 22.15 -48.31
CA TYR A 262 6.41 22.41 -47.05
C TYR A 262 5.15 21.55 -46.96
N TRP A 263 5.26 20.43 -46.22
CA TRP A 263 4.20 19.43 -46.05
C TRP A 263 2.93 19.99 -45.39
N GLU A 264 3.07 21.04 -44.60
CA GLU A 264 1.96 21.64 -43.84
C GLU A 264 0.93 22.36 -44.68
N ASN A 265 1.31 22.78 -45.88
CA ASN A 265 0.45 23.57 -46.78
C ASN A 265 -0.08 22.78 -48.02
N SER A 266 0.29 21.49 -48.14
CA SER A 266 -0.10 20.71 -49.29
C SER A 266 -1.45 20.07 -49.12
N SER A 267 -2.44 20.52 -49.90
CA SER A 267 -3.76 19.88 -50.04
C SER A 267 -3.73 18.54 -50.81
N GLY A 268 -2.57 17.91 -50.93
CA GLY A 268 -2.42 16.66 -51.65
C GLY A 268 -1.05 16.02 -51.48
N TYR A 269 -0.91 15.19 -50.46
CA TYR A 269 0.15 14.19 -50.41
C TYR A 269 -0.48 12.81 -50.68
N LYS A 270 0.32 11.93 -51.25
CA LYS A 270 -0.07 10.57 -51.59
C LYS A 270 0.61 9.63 -50.60
N LEU A 271 -0.16 8.72 -49.99
CA LEU A 271 0.33 7.71 -49.07
C LEU A 271 0.55 6.39 -49.81
N PHE A 272 1.68 5.76 -49.52
CA PHE A 272 2.02 4.43 -49.97
C PHE A 272 2.38 3.59 -48.73
N THR A 273 1.54 2.64 -48.40
CA THR A 273 1.78 1.75 -47.25
C THR A 273 2.78 0.65 -47.58
N GLY A 274 3.53 0.21 -46.62
CA GLY A 274 4.50 -0.87 -46.74
C GLY A 274 4.61 -1.64 -45.44
N THR A 275 5.37 -2.72 -45.46
CA THR A 275 5.64 -3.55 -44.29
C THR A 275 7.10 -3.37 -43.85
N VAL A 276 7.31 -3.10 -42.58
CA VAL A 276 8.65 -3.10 -41.99
C VAL A 276 9.10 -4.56 -41.79
N GLN A 277 10.24 -4.88 -42.38
CA GLN A 277 10.85 -6.21 -42.27
C GLN A 277 11.47 -6.39 -40.86
N SER A 278 11.80 -7.62 -40.47
CA SER A 278 12.39 -7.94 -39.18
C SER A 278 13.74 -7.26 -38.93
N ASP A 279 14.45 -6.87 -40.00
CA ASP A 279 15.72 -6.10 -39.93
C ASP A 279 15.53 -4.60 -39.86
N GLY A 280 14.26 -4.13 -39.77
CA GLY A 280 13.90 -2.70 -39.77
C GLY A 280 13.77 -2.09 -41.18
N THR A 281 14.00 -2.82 -42.27
CA THR A 281 13.87 -2.28 -43.62
C THR A 281 12.41 -2.05 -43.95
N LEU A 282 12.08 -0.83 -44.37
CA LEU A 282 10.83 -0.41 -44.99
C LEU A 282 11.10 -0.14 -46.48
N LYS A 283 10.54 -1.00 -47.36
CA LYS A 283 10.62 -0.82 -48.81
C LYS A 283 9.24 -0.63 -49.37
N VAL A 284 9.07 0.41 -50.20
CA VAL A 284 7.78 0.80 -50.78
C VAL A 284 7.97 1.16 -52.25
N ASP A 285 7.17 0.58 -53.10
CA ASP A 285 7.09 0.99 -54.50
C ASP A 285 6.07 2.12 -54.63
N VAL A 286 6.52 3.29 -55.01
CA VAL A 286 5.71 4.47 -55.23
C VAL A 286 5.37 4.55 -56.73
N THR A 287 4.09 4.59 -57.07
CA THR A 287 3.62 4.48 -58.44
C THR A 287 2.59 5.56 -58.80
N ASN A 288 2.40 5.82 -60.11
CA ASN A 288 1.38 6.76 -60.62
C ASN A 288 1.55 8.19 -60.07
N LEU A 289 2.77 8.65 -59.87
CA LEU A 289 3.05 9.97 -59.31
C LEU A 289 2.75 11.11 -60.32
N HIS A 290 2.89 10.83 -61.58
CA HIS A 290 2.67 11.85 -62.66
C HIS A 290 1.21 12.31 -62.77
N GLN A 291 0.24 11.50 -62.39
CA GLN A 291 -1.17 11.87 -62.43
C GLN A 291 -1.58 12.84 -61.32
N ASP A 292 -0.89 12.78 -60.21
CA ASP A 292 -1.24 13.54 -59.00
C ASP A 292 -0.35 14.80 -58.82
N PHE A 293 0.82 14.83 -59.47
CA PHE A 293 1.77 15.93 -59.36
C PHE A 293 2.02 16.57 -60.73
N SER A 294 1.67 17.85 -60.88
CA SER A 294 1.82 18.62 -62.11
C SER A 294 3.29 18.89 -62.51
N TYR A 295 4.24 18.38 -61.75
CA TYR A 295 5.69 18.53 -61.96
C TYR A 295 6.34 17.15 -62.05
N ASN A 296 7.42 17.05 -62.82
CA ASN A 296 8.17 15.80 -62.94
C ASN A 296 9.07 15.52 -61.74
N ALA A 297 8.66 15.93 -60.54
CA ALA A 297 9.43 15.78 -59.33
C ALA A 297 8.53 15.64 -58.09
N ALA A 298 9.03 14.94 -57.08
CA ALA A 298 8.35 14.78 -55.79
C ALA A 298 9.32 14.81 -54.64
N PHE A 299 8.82 15.31 -53.49
CA PHE A 299 9.43 15.10 -52.20
C PHE A 299 8.85 13.84 -51.55
N ILE A 300 9.68 13.02 -50.94
CA ILE A 300 9.29 11.78 -50.30
C ILE A 300 9.89 11.68 -48.88
N ARG A 301 9.10 11.25 -47.94
CA ARG A 301 9.56 10.91 -46.60
C ARG A 301 8.92 9.59 -46.14
N ALA A 302 9.67 8.85 -45.32
CA ALA A 302 9.14 7.68 -44.65
C ALA A 302 8.35 8.09 -43.41
N TYR A 303 7.33 7.30 -43.11
CA TYR A 303 6.62 7.41 -41.82
C TYR A 303 6.42 6.04 -41.19
N VAL A 304 6.27 6.06 -39.86
CA VAL A 304 5.81 4.93 -39.08
C VAL A 304 4.82 5.44 -38.03
N ILE A 305 3.73 4.71 -37.86
CA ILE A 305 2.72 4.96 -36.83
C ILE A 305 2.80 3.79 -35.84
N THR A 306 3.05 4.09 -34.59
CA THR A 306 3.07 3.10 -33.53
C THR A 306 1.95 3.34 -32.53
N LYS A 307 1.60 2.29 -31.77
CA LYS A 307 0.48 2.30 -30.84
C LYS A 307 0.64 3.30 -29.71
N ASN A 308 1.84 3.40 -29.16
CA ASN A 308 2.08 4.18 -27.95
C ASN A 308 2.77 5.54 -28.19
N VAL A 309 3.54 5.66 -29.27
CA VAL A 309 4.25 6.91 -29.61
C VAL A 309 3.49 7.74 -30.65
N GLY A 310 2.74 7.10 -31.53
CA GLY A 310 2.07 7.77 -32.65
C GLY A 310 2.93 7.85 -33.89
N LYS A 311 2.70 8.91 -34.71
CA LYS A 311 3.34 9.05 -36.02
C LYS A 311 4.73 9.70 -35.90
N LEU A 312 5.73 9.01 -36.43
CA LEU A 312 7.08 9.52 -36.65
C LEU A 312 7.40 9.61 -38.12
N THR A 313 8.07 10.66 -38.55
CA THR A 313 8.40 10.87 -39.98
C THR A 313 9.90 11.17 -40.11
N SER A 314 10.47 10.64 -41.19
CA SER A 314 11.85 10.93 -41.59
C SER A 314 12.06 12.35 -42.13
N PRO A 315 13.29 12.84 -42.26
CA PRO A 315 13.62 13.87 -43.24
C PRO A 315 13.20 13.43 -44.61
N HIS A 316 12.81 14.37 -45.47
CA HIS A 316 12.41 14.05 -46.85
C HIS A 316 13.62 13.94 -47.79
N ASN A 317 13.45 13.20 -48.87
CA ASN A 317 14.30 13.20 -50.04
C ASN A 317 13.53 13.77 -51.26
N TYR A 318 14.28 14.14 -52.26
CA TYR A 318 13.75 14.67 -53.53
C TYR A 318 14.18 13.78 -54.67
N PHE A 319 13.31 13.58 -55.65
CA PHE A 319 13.65 12.88 -56.88
C PHE A 319 12.84 13.42 -58.05
N GLU A 320 13.40 13.27 -59.25
CA GLU A 320 12.80 13.68 -60.51
C GLU A 320 12.42 12.46 -61.32
N PHE A 321 11.26 12.53 -61.97
CA PHE A 321 10.84 11.55 -62.95
C PHE A 321 11.43 11.87 -64.30
N LYS A 322 11.80 10.87 -65.08
CA LYS A 322 12.23 11.02 -66.44
C LYS A 322 11.11 10.62 -67.40
#